data_b46497f78779d75bb5e3cd63f94e1030
#
_entry.id   b46497f78779d75bb5e3cd63f94e1030
#
_cell.length_a   1.000
_cell.length_b   1.000
_cell.length_c   1.000
_cell.angle_alpha   90.00
_cell.angle_beta   90.00
_cell.angle_gamma   90.00
#
_symmetry.space_group_name_H-M   'P 1'
#
loop_
_entity.id
_entity.type
_entity.pdbx_description
1 polymer ?
#
loop_
_entity_poly.entity_id
_entity_poly.type
_entity_poly.pdbx_seq_one_letter_code
_entity_poly.pdbx_strand_id
1 'polypeptide(L)'
;KSCAFSSEIRGRGRLGGRLPVLLVKSPPRAAAYRRDTYRVNVCLRGKLGWRENPQVAPVEADAVLTNISGGGAQLYTRCRPSSEWVDVTLEAPQSFVEAQARRHLPRGGVPIKSLSLTRNPVAEAAEKVRAQFTHLRARAVAVALHSRDERGPVYSVSLSFRDKQEGCFQLVRYLERQALRRCVRGDEQAAASPTSMAAA
;
A
#
# COMPACT_ATOMS: atom_id res chain seq x y z
N LYS A 1 20.52 6.52 -0.39
CA LYS A 1 20.88 7.92 -0.03
C LYS A 1 19.63 8.75 -0.20
N SER A 2 19.11 9.38 0.86
CA SER A 2 17.93 10.27 0.78
C SER A 2 18.36 11.66 0.41
N CYS A 3 17.57 12.31 -0.45
CA CYS A 3 17.71 13.73 -0.71
C CYS A 3 16.60 14.49 -0.01
N ALA A 4 17.00 15.42 0.82
CA ALA A 4 16.15 16.54 1.16
C ALA A 4 16.72 17.76 0.43
N PHE A 5 15.89 18.50 -0.26
CA PHE A 5 16.24 19.80 -0.80
C PHE A 5 15.12 20.79 -0.51
N SER A 6 15.51 22.01 -0.24
CA SER A 6 14.60 23.13 -0.19
C SER A 6 14.52 23.73 -1.58
N SER A 7 13.33 23.94 -2.09
CA SER A 7 13.14 24.55 -3.41
C SER A 7 12.03 25.60 -3.37
N GLU A 8 12.17 26.59 -4.21
CA GLU A 8 11.22 27.68 -4.37
C GLU A 8 10.22 27.33 -5.48
N ILE A 9 8.92 27.47 -5.21
CA ILE A 9 7.90 27.31 -6.23
C ILE A 9 7.95 28.51 -7.16
N ARG A 10 8.27 28.30 -8.43
CA ARG A 10 8.34 29.35 -9.46
C ARG A 10 7.02 29.56 -10.18
N GLY A 11 6.15 28.60 -10.15
CA GLY A 11 4.86 28.72 -10.81
C GLY A 11 4.05 27.43 -10.81
N ARG A 12 2.85 27.54 -11.36
CA ARG A 12 1.97 26.41 -11.64
C ARG A 12 1.77 26.33 -13.15
N GLY A 13 1.75 25.14 -13.69
CA GLY A 13 1.55 24.89 -15.10
C GLY A 13 0.72 23.64 -15.36
N ARG A 14 0.55 23.31 -16.62
CA ARG A 14 -0.07 22.05 -17.06
C ARG A 14 0.84 21.34 -18.04
N LEU A 15 1.17 20.09 -17.80
CA LEU A 15 1.90 19.25 -18.74
C LEU A 15 0.90 18.62 -19.70
N GLY A 16 1.14 18.81 -21.02
CA GLY A 16 0.22 18.34 -22.05
C GLY A 16 -1.22 18.90 -21.93
N GLY A 17 -1.39 20.09 -21.36
CA GLY A 17 -2.69 20.75 -21.18
C GLY A 17 -3.61 20.12 -20.14
N ARG A 18 -3.26 18.96 -19.58
CA ARG A 18 -4.16 18.17 -18.71
C ARG A 18 -3.65 17.93 -17.30
N LEU A 19 -2.35 17.75 -17.10
CA LEU A 19 -1.78 17.42 -15.80
C LEU A 19 -1.30 18.70 -15.10
N PRO A 20 -1.85 19.05 -13.90
CA PRO A 20 -1.33 20.14 -13.11
C PRO A 20 0.09 19.83 -12.66
N VAL A 21 1.02 20.75 -12.85
CA VAL A 21 2.42 20.65 -12.43
C VAL A 21 2.84 21.86 -11.64
N LEU A 22 3.71 21.67 -10.66
CA LEU A 22 4.40 22.73 -9.96
C LEU A 22 5.77 22.92 -10.61
N LEU A 23 6.05 24.14 -11.07
CA LEU A 23 7.38 24.51 -11.52
C LEU A 23 8.20 24.92 -10.31
N VAL A 24 9.26 24.18 -10.04
CA VAL A 24 10.16 24.45 -8.92
C VAL A 24 11.55 24.82 -9.42
N LYS A 25 12.21 25.71 -8.68
CA LYS A 25 13.62 26.04 -8.96
C LYS A 25 14.46 24.79 -8.74
N SER A 26 15.21 24.37 -9.76
CA SER A 26 16.12 23.25 -9.61
C SER A 26 17.18 23.57 -8.54
N PRO A 27 17.41 22.70 -7.56
CA PRO A 27 18.45 22.92 -6.57
C PRO A 27 19.83 22.80 -7.23
N PRO A 28 20.80 23.58 -6.80
CA PRO A 28 22.15 23.57 -7.39
C PRO A 28 22.90 22.24 -7.20
N ARG A 29 22.47 21.44 -6.23
CA ARG A 29 22.96 20.07 -6.00
C ARG A 29 21.80 19.20 -5.54
N ALA A 30 21.39 18.27 -6.38
CA ALA A 30 20.52 17.18 -5.97
C ALA A 30 21.37 16.15 -5.20
N ALA A 31 21.17 16.05 -3.91
CA ALA A 31 21.74 14.97 -3.13
C ALA A 31 21.04 13.65 -3.51
N ALA A 32 21.73 12.52 -3.58
CA ALA A 32 21.22 11.27 -4.14
C ALA A 32 19.97 10.72 -3.41
N TYR A 33 18.95 10.33 -4.15
CA TYR A 33 17.77 9.68 -3.59
C TYR A 33 18.17 8.40 -2.84
N ARG A 34 17.74 8.30 -1.58
CA ARG A 34 17.96 7.10 -0.76
C ARG A 34 16.96 6.00 -1.03
N ARG A 35 15.88 6.33 -1.75
CA ARG A 35 14.78 5.41 -1.97
C ARG A 35 14.60 5.13 -3.45
N ASP A 36 14.57 3.86 -3.79
CA ASP A 36 14.36 3.41 -5.17
C ASP A 36 12.87 3.42 -5.56
N THR A 37 11.96 3.55 -4.58
CA THR A 37 10.52 3.48 -4.81
C THR A 37 9.79 4.60 -4.07
N TYR A 38 8.81 5.17 -4.78
CA TYR A 38 7.88 6.14 -4.20
C TYR A 38 6.97 5.47 -3.14
N ARG A 39 6.58 6.24 -2.12
CA ARG A 39 5.64 5.79 -1.09
C ARG A 39 4.33 6.55 -1.20
N VAL A 40 3.25 5.81 -1.10
CA VAL A 40 1.88 6.37 -1.08
C VAL A 40 1.34 6.25 0.33
N ASN A 41 0.82 7.35 0.85
CA ASN A 41 0.08 7.33 2.10
C ASN A 41 -1.27 6.66 1.86
N VAL A 42 -1.60 5.73 2.74
CA VAL A 42 -2.80 4.89 2.64
C VAL A 42 -3.39 4.64 4.01
N CYS A 43 -4.61 4.15 4.06
CA CYS A 43 -5.20 3.56 5.24
C CYS A 43 -5.81 2.23 4.80
N LEU A 44 -5.01 1.16 4.89
CA LEU A 44 -5.44 -0.19 4.49
C LEU A 44 -5.37 -1.12 5.69
N ARG A 45 -6.42 -1.90 5.87
CA ARG A 45 -6.42 -2.98 6.86
C ARG A 45 -5.54 -4.13 6.36
N GLY A 46 -5.03 -4.89 7.30
CA GLY A 46 -4.27 -6.09 7.04
C GLY A 46 -3.98 -6.85 8.31
N LYS A 47 -3.22 -7.92 8.17
CA LYS A 47 -2.72 -8.70 9.30
C LYS A 47 -1.21 -8.81 9.21
N LEU A 48 -0.58 -8.85 10.37
CA LEU A 48 0.84 -9.10 10.55
C LEU A 48 1.00 -10.43 11.26
N GLY A 49 1.66 -11.38 10.62
CA GLY A 49 1.93 -12.71 11.17
C GLY A 49 3.43 -12.91 11.40
N TRP A 50 3.80 -13.57 12.50
CA TRP A 50 5.18 -14.01 12.76
C TRP A 50 5.22 -15.29 13.56
N ARG A 51 6.36 -15.95 13.54
CA ARG A 51 6.62 -17.11 14.38
C ARG A 51 7.81 -16.82 15.29
N GLU A 52 7.65 -17.07 16.56
CA GLU A 52 8.74 -17.00 17.54
C GLU A 52 9.67 -18.20 17.42
N ASN A 53 9.08 -19.36 17.14
CA ASN A 53 9.79 -20.63 16.92
C ASN A 53 9.07 -21.40 15.81
N PRO A 54 9.79 -22.12 14.92
CA PRO A 54 9.19 -22.96 13.88
C PRO A 54 8.17 -24.00 14.39
N GLN A 55 8.32 -24.43 15.64
CA GLN A 55 7.45 -25.44 16.28
C GLN A 55 6.17 -24.84 16.90
N VAL A 56 6.07 -23.52 16.99
CA VAL A 56 4.92 -22.82 17.59
C VAL A 56 4.01 -22.30 16.49
N ALA A 57 2.71 -22.30 16.75
CA ALA A 57 1.75 -21.70 15.84
C ALA A 57 2.09 -20.23 15.57
N PRO A 58 1.87 -19.71 14.35
CA PRO A 58 2.11 -18.31 14.04
C PRO A 58 1.21 -17.42 14.90
N VAL A 59 1.78 -16.35 15.40
CA VAL A 59 1.03 -15.25 16.03
C VAL A 59 0.53 -14.34 14.92
N GLU A 60 -0.75 -13.98 14.95
CA GLU A 60 -1.33 -13.01 14.03
C GLU A 60 -1.87 -11.81 14.80
N ALA A 61 -1.67 -10.64 14.27
CA ALA A 61 -2.19 -9.40 14.82
C ALA A 61 -2.78 -8.52 13.73
N ASP A 62 -3.87 -7.84 14.06
CA ASP A 62 -4.45 -6.84 13.17
C ASP A 62 -3.47 -5.67 12.99
N ALA A 63 -3.42 -5.17 11.77
CA ALA A 63 -2.52 -4.10 11.39
C ALA A 63 -3.21 -3.11 10.45
N VAL A 64 -2.77 -1.86 10.51
CA VAL A 64 -3.22 -0.82 9.58
C VAL A 64 -2.00 -0.24 8.89
N LEU A 65 -1.97 -0.37 7.57
CA LEU A 65 -0.94 0.24 6.75
C LEU A 65 -1.19 1.74 6.62
N THR A 66 -0.14 2.52 6.85
CA THR A 66 -0.18 3.97 6.70
C THR A 66 0.57 4.47 5.48
N ASN A 67 1.53 3.69 5.01
CA ASN A 67 2.15 3.91 3.71
C ASN A 67 2.65 2.60 3.10
N ILE A 68 2.71 2.59 1.77
CA ILE A 68 3.19 1.46 0.99
C ILE A 68 4.01 1.92 -0.20
N SER A 69 4.98 1.11 -0.59
CA SER A 69 5.77 1.26 -1.81
C SER A 69 6.05 -0.12 -2.41
N GLY A 70 6.65 -0.17 -3.59
CA GLY A 70 7.08 -1.44 -4.17
C GLY A 70 8.14 -2.19 -3.36
N GLY A 71 8.90 -1.50 -2.49
CA GLY A 71 9.98 -2.10 -1.69
C GLY A 71 9.67 -2.26 -0.21
N GLY A 72 8.49 -1.84 0.27
CA GLY A 72 8.15 -1.96 1.68
C GLY A 72 6.92 -1.17 2.09
N ALA A 73 6.59 -1.24 3.38
CA ALA A 73 5.44 -0.58 3.96
C ALA A 73 5.74 -0.08 5.38
N GLN A 74 4.88 0.78 5.87
CA GLN A 74 4.79 1.13 7.29
C GLN A 74 3.39 0.83 7.77
N LEU A 75 3.29 0.19 8.92
CA LEU A 75 2.02 -0.15 9.52
C LEU A 75 2.01 0.13 11.02
N TYR A 76 0.81 0.20 11.58
CA TYR A 76 0.56 0.21 13.01
C TYR A 76 -0.11 -1.10 13.43
N THR A 77 0.30 -1.63 14.57
CA THR A 77 -0.28 -2.82 15.20
C THR A 77 -0.20 -2.70 16.70
N ARG A 78 -1.06 -3.42 17.42
CA ARG A 78 -1.03 -3.46 18.90
C ARG A 78 -0.07 -4.50 19.46
N CYS A 79 0.35 -5.45 18.63
CA CYS A 79 1.29 -6.48 19.05
C CYS A 79 2.68 -6.16 18.50
N ARG A 80 3.68 -6.18 19.38
CA ARG A 80 5.07 -6.03 18.96
C ARG A 80 5.54 -7.34 18.32
N PRO A 81 5.94 -7.35 17.04
CA PRO A 81 6.53 -8.53 16.44
C PRO A 81 7.86 -8.86 17.14
N SER A 82 8.04 -10.11 17.52
CA SER A 82 9.27 -10.62 18.14
C SER A 82 10.26 -11.18 17.11
N SER A 83 9.80 -11.41 15.88
CA SER A 83 10.61 -11.93 14.78
C SER A 83 11.02 -10.82 13.80
N GLU A 84 12.24 -10.97 13.26
CA GLU A 84 12.72 -10.11 12.17
C GLU A 84 11.93 -10.35 10.87
N TRP A 85 11.49 -11.59 10.64
CA TRP A 85 10.70 -11.96 9.46
C TRP A 85 9.23 -12.08 9.81
N VAL A 86 8.41 -11.40 9.05
CA VAL A 86 6.97 -11.34 9.23
C VAL A 86 6.26 -11.62 7.91
N ASP A 87 5.08 -12.19 8.02
CA ASP A 87 4.16 -12.36 6.91
C ASP A 87 3.09 -11.28 7.01
N VAL A 88 2.80 -10.63 5.90
CA VAL A 88 1.83 -9.54 5.84
C VAL A 88 0.70 -9.92 4.89
N THR A 89 -0.52 -9.84 5.37
CA THR A 89 -1.72 -10.00 4.55
C THR A 89 -2.38 -8.63 4.42
N LEU A 90 -2.60 -8.17 3.19
CA LEU A 90 -3.21 -6.87 2.91
C LEU A 90 -4.61 -7.04 2.38
N GLU A 91 -5.54 -6.23 2.87
CA GLU A 91 -6.86 -6.07 2.28
C GLU A 91 -6.78 -5.08 1.11
N ALA A 92 -6.59 -5.59 -0.09
CA ALA A 92 -6.59 -4.74 -1.28
C ALA A 92 -8.00 -4.14 -1.51
N PRO A 93 -8.09 -2.83 -1.88
CA PRO A 93 -9.38 -2.20 -2.14
C PRO A 93 -10.18 -2.95 -3.20
N GLN A 94 -11.48 -3.16 -2.95
CA GLN A 94 -12.35 -3.92 -3.86
C GLN A 94 -12.34 -3.35 -5.29
N SER A 95 -12.35 -2.02 -5.42
CA SER A 95 -12.27 -1.34 -6.71
C SER A 95 -10.96 -1.59 -7.47
N PHE A 96 -9.84 -1.79 -6.76
CA PHE A 96 -8.59 -2.22 -7.36
C PHE A 96 -8.67 -3.67 -7.83
N VAL A 97 -9.19 -4.56 -7.00
CA VAL A 97 -9.35 -5.99 -7.32
C VAL A 97 -10.20 -6.17 -8.58
N GLU A 98 -11.34 -5.49 -8.65
CA GLU A 98 -12.23 -5.53 -9.82
C GLU A 98 -11.57 -4.96 -11.08
N ALA A 99 -10.85 -3.84 -10.96
CA ALA A 99 -10.15 -3.24 -12.08
C ALA A 99 -9.06 -4.15 -12.63
N GLN A 100 -8.35 -4.87 -11.76
CA GLN A 100 -7.35 -5.86 -12.18
C GLN A 100 -8.00 -7.13 -12.74
N ALA A 101 -9.04 -7.66 -12.10
CA ALA A 101 -9.76 -8.82 -12.57
C ALA A 101 -10.26 -8.64 -14.02
N ARG A 102 -10.84 -7.48 -14.33
CA ARG A 102 -11.27 -7.14 -15.69
C ARG A 102 -10.15 -7.13 -16.72
N ARG A 103 -8.90 -6.82 -16.32
CA ARG A 103 -7.73 -6.85 -17.22
C ARG A 103 -7.25 -8.25 -17.53
N HIS A 104 -7.51 -9.20 -16.63
CA HIS A 104 -7.14 -10.61 -16.81
C HIS A 104 -8.20 -11.39 -17.62
N LEU A 105 -9.35 -10.78 -17.90
CA LEU A 105 -10.35 -11.39 -18.77
C LEU A 105 -9.95 -11.25 -20.26
N PRO A 106 -10.21 -12.26 -21.08
CA PRO A 106 -9.95 -12.19 -22.51
C PRO A 106 -10.71 -11.02 -23.14
N ARG A 107 -10.04 -10.21 -23.96
CA ARG A 107 -10.64 -9.04 -24.64
C ARG A 107 -11.75 -9.38 -25.64
N GLY A 108 -11.90 -10.65 -26.01
CA GLY A 108 -12.91 -11.16 -26.95
C GLY A 108 -14.23 -11.61 -26.31
N GLY A 109 -14.44 -11.33 -25.04
CA GLY A 109 -15.55 -11.94 -24.28
C GLY A 109 -15.27 -13.40 -23.93
N VAL A 110 -15.91 -13.90 -22.87
CA VAL A 110 -15.84 -15.32 -22.54
C VAL A 110 -16.77 -16.06 -23.52
N PRO A 111 -16.29 -17.05 -24.29
CA PRO A 111 -17.17 -17.81 -25.15
C PRO A 111 -18.33 -18.39 -24.33
N ILE A 112 -19.57 -18.18 -24.78
CA ILE A 112 -20.79 -18.63 -24.07
C ILE A 112 -20.74 -20.13 -23.76
N LYS A 113 -20.02 -20.92 -24.57
CA LYS A 113 -19.81 -22.36 -24.36
C LYS A 113 -18.92 -22.73 -23.17
N SER A 114 -18.13 -21.78 -22.62
CA SER A 114 -17.26 -22.02 -21.45
C SER A 114 -17.85 -21.49 -20.14
N LEU A 115 -19.02 -20.90 -20.17
CA LEU A 115 -19.81 -20.57 -18.99
C LEU A 115 -20.41 -21.86 -18.43
N SER A 116 -19.59 -22.66 -17.74
CA SER A 116 -20.13 -23.62 -16.78
C SER A 116 -20.96 -22.81 -15.79
N LEU A 117 -22.22 -23.13 -15.65
CA LEU A 117 -23.26 -22.42 -14.89
C LEU A 117 -22.93 -22.15 -13.41
N THR A 118 -21.73 -22.51 -12.94
CA THR A 118 -21.35 -22.52 -11.51
C THR A 118 -20.24 -21.53 -11.11
N ARG A 119 -19.53 -20.89 -12.04
CA ARG A 119 -18.45 -19.95 -11.67
C ARG A 119 -18.47 -18.67 -12.48
N ASN A 120 -18.56 -17.55 -11.77
CA ASN A 120 -18.39 -16.22 -12.37
C ASN A 120 -16.90 -15.97 -12.67
N PRO A 121 -16.48 -15.84 -13.92
CA PRO A 121 -15.07 -15.67 -14.30
C PRO A 121 -14.43 -14.39 -13.71
N VAL A 122 -15.25 -13.36 -13.45
CA VAL A 122 -14.80 -12.15 -12.78
C VAL A 122 -14.47 -12.43 -11.31
N ALA A 123 -15.29 -13.25 -10.64
CA ALA A 123 -15.03 -13.62 -9.25
C ALA A 123 -13.76 -14.46 -9.12
N GLU A 124 -13.53 -15.42 -10.02
CA GLU A 124 -12.30 -16.22 -10.03
C GLU A 124 -11.06 -15.37 -10.30
N ALA A 125 -11.13 -14.44 -11.26
CA ALA A 125 -10.05 -13.49 -11.52
C ALA A 125 -9.80 -12.57 -10.29
N ALA A 126 -10.86 -12.16 -9.60
CA ALA A 126 -10.75 -11.35 -8.39
C ALA A 126 -10.05 -12.11 -7.25
N GLU A 127 -10.34 -13.40 -7.06
CA GLU A 127 -9.64 -14.24 -6.09
C GLU A 127 -8.15 -14.38 -6.39
N LYS A 128 -7.79 -14.58 -7.65
CA LYS A 128 -6.37 -14.61 -8.08
C LYS A 128 -5.65 -13.29 -7.78
N VAL A 129 -6.34 -12.16 -7.99
CA VAL A 129 -5.78 -10.84 -7.64
C VAL A 129 -5.61 -10.70 -6.13
N ARG A 130 -6.60 -11.09 -5.32
CA ARG A 130 -6.50 -11.04 -3.85
C ARG A 130 -5.36 -11.90 -3.33
N ALA A 131 -5.17 -13.09 -3.89
CA ALA A 131 -4.10 -14.01 -3.50
C ALA A 131 -2.70 -13.38 -3.63
N GLN A 132 -2.49 -12.39 -4.51
CA GLN A 132 -1.23 -11.66 -4.64
C GLN A 132 -0.87 -10.84 -3.40
N PHE A 133 -1.84 -10.53 -2.54
CA PHE A 133 -1.67 -9.76 -1.29
C PHE A 133 -1.76 -10.64 -0.03
N THR A 134 -1.91 -11.94 -0.22
CA THR A 134 -1.87 -12.94 0.84
C THR A 134 -0.42 -13.41 0.98
N HIS A 135 0.11 -13.43 2.19
CA HIS A 135 1.47 -13.94 2.49
C HIS A 135 2.63 -13.15 1.84
N LEU A 136 2.57 -11.83 1.91
CA LEU A 136 3.73 -11.00 1.57
C LEU A 136 4.81 -11.17 2.64
N ARG A 137 5.95 -11.75 2.27
CA ARG A 137 7.08 -11.91 3.19
C ARG A 137 7.86 -10.60 3.31
N ALA A 138 8.04 -10.13 4.54
CA ALA A 138 8.73 -8.88 4.81
C ALA A 138 9.72 -9.02 5.98
N ARG A 139 10.72 -8.16 5.97
CA ARG A 139 11.65 -7.97 7.09
C ARG A 139 11.19 -6.76 7.90
N ALA A 140 11.00 -6.91 9.19
CA ALA A 140 10.77 -5.79 10.10
C ALA A 140 12.11 -5.06 10.33
N VAL A 141 12.28 -3.90 9.68
CA VAL A 141 13.53 -3.12 9.75
C VAL A 141 13.57 -2.13 10.89
N ALA A 142 12.41 -1.75 11.42
CA ALA A 142 12.29 -0.94 12.62
C ALA A 142 10.94 -1.21 13.29
N VAL A 143 10.95 -1.31 14.62
CA VAL A 143 9.77 -1.44 15.46
C VAL A 143 9.90 -0.42 16.59
N ALA A 144 8.98 0.53 16.67
CA ALA A 144 8.97 1.59 17.69
C ALA A 144 7.60 1.69 18.36
N LEU A 145 7.58 1.98 19.65
CA LEU A 145 6.35 2.38 20.33
C LEU A 145 5.91 3.73 19.75
N HIS A 146 4.70 3.77 19.19
CA HIS A 146 4.11 4.97 18.60
C HIS A 146 3.29 5.75 19.64
N SER A 147 2.39 5.06 20.31
CA SER A 147 1.52 5.63 21.34
C SER A 147 1.04 4.56 22.32
N ARG A 148 0.38 5.00 23.37
CA ARG A 148 -0.43 4.16 24.26
C ARG A 148 -1.81 4.78 24.39
N ASP A 149 -2.82 3.95 24.30
CA ASP A 149 -4.21 4.31 24.56
C ASP A 149 -4.80 3.36 25.62
N GLU A 150 -6.09 3.50 25.91
CA GLU A 150 -6.82 2.65 26.88
C GLU A 150 -6.79 1.16 26.51
N ARG A 151 -6.62 0.83 25.23
CA ARG A 151 -6.54 -0.55 24.72
C ARG A 151 -5.12 -1.10 24.69
N GLY A 152 -4.13 -0.33 25.15
CA GLY A 152 -2.73 -0.75 25.25
C GLY A 152 -1.78 -0.04 24.28
N PRO A 153 -0.57 -0.59 24.11
CA PRO A 153 0.43 0.01 23.25
C PRO A 153 0.10 -0.14 21.76
N VAL A 154 0.48 0.87 20.99
CA VAL A 154 0.45 0.85 19.51
C VAL A 154 1.89 0.96 19.01
N TYR A 155 2.30 0.03 18.17
CA TYR A 155 3.64 -0.02 17.60
C TYR A 155 3.61 0.41 16.14
N SER A 156 4.58 1.22 15.75
CA SER A 156 4.91 1.51 14.36
C SER A 156 5.94 0.49 13.88
N VAL A 157 5.63 -0.22 12.82
CA VAL A 157 6.51 -1.23 12.21
C VAL A 157 6.85 -0.82 10.79
N SER A 158 8.13 -0.64 10.51
CA SER A 158 8.64 -0.41 9.16
C SER A 158 9.08 -1.72 8.53
N LEU A 159 8.58 -2.00 7.35
CA LEU A 159 8.79 -3.25 6.64
C LEU A 159 9.58 -3.03 5.35
N SER A 160 10.48 -3.98 5.05
CA SER A 160 11.11 -4.12 3.76
C SER A 160 10.67 -5.43 3.13
N PHE A 161 10.10 -5.40 1.93
CA PHE A 161 9.73 -6.61 1.21
C PHE A 161 10.99 -7.33 0.73
N ARG A 162 11.02 -8.65 0.87
CA ARG A 162 12.16 -9.48 0.46
C ARG A 162 12.42 -9.36 -1.04
N ASP A 163 11.35 -9.43 -1.82
CA ASP A 163 11.39 -9.40 -3.27
C ASP A 163 10.51 -8.28 -3.82
N LYS A 164 10.76 -7.88 -5.05
CA LYS A 164 9.90 -6.92 -5.74
C LYS A 164 8.52 -7.57 -5.95
N GLN A 165 7.53 -7.08 -5.21
CA GLN A 165 6.16 -7.56 -5.27
C GLN A 165 5.41 -6.84 -6.39
N GLU A 166 5.24 -7.48 -7.55
CA GLU A 166 4.55 -6.86 -8.70
C GLU A 166 3.13 -6.39 -8.35
N GLY A 167 2.39 -7.19 -7.58
CA GLY A 167 1.07 -6.81 -7.10
C GLY A 167 1.10 -5.52 -6.28
N CYS A 168 2.10 -5.34 -5.41
CA CYS A 168 2.28 -4.11 -4.64
C CYS A 168 2.59 -2.91 -5.53
N PHE A 169 3.40 -3.06 -6.59
CA PHE A 169 3.64 -1.98 -7.55
C PHE A 169 2.36 -1.54 -8.26
N GLN A 170 1.55 -2.50 -8.68
CA GLN A 170 0.27 -2.21 -9.33
C GLN A 170 -0.71 -1.53 -8.37
N LEU A 171 -0.76 -1.97 -7.12
CA LEU A 171 -1.56 -1.32 -6.07
C LEU A 171 -1.09 0.11 -5.80
N VAL A 172 0.21 0.33 -5.63
CA VAL A 172 0.79 1.68 -5.43
C VAL A 172 0.41 2.61 -6.57
N ARG A 173 0.59 2.18 -7.83
CA ARG A 173 0.20 2.98 -9.01
C ARG A 173 -1.30 3.27 -9.07
N TYR A 174 -2.12 2.33 -8.64
CA TYR A 174 -3.57 2.53 -8.55
C TYR A 174 -3.91 3.60 -7.51
N LEU A 175 -3.34 3.51 -6.32
CA LEU A 175 -3.55 4.44 -5.22
C LEU A 175 -3.04 5.85 -5.54
N GLU A 176 -1.88 5.96 -6.20
CA GLU A 176 -1.37 7.24 -6.71
C GLU A 176 -2.38 7.91 -7.65
N ARG A 177 -2.91 7.16 -8.62
CA ARG A 177 -3.93 7.68 -9.55
C ARG A 177 -5.21 8.09 -8.84
N GLN A 178 -5.61 7.35 -7.81
CA GLN A 178 -6.75 7.71 -6.97
C GLN A 178 -6.51 9.02 -6.21
N ALA A 179 -5.35 9.17 -5.58
CA ALA A 179 -4.96 10.39 -4.88
C ALA A 179 -4.95 11.59 -5.83
N LEU A 180 -4.34 11.47 -7.00
CA LEU A 180 -4.33 12.53 -8.02
C LEU A 180 -5.75 12.92 -8.47
N ARG A 181 -6.65 11.96 -8.66
CA ARG A 181 -8.04 12.23 -9.03
C ARG A 181 -8.80 13.00 -7.95
N ARG A 182 -8.54 12.68 -6.66
CA ARG A 182 -9.14 13.42 -5.52
C ARG A 182 -8.64 14.85 -5.47
N CYS A 183 -7.33 15.07 -5.60
CA CYS A 183 -6.75 16.42 -5.66
C CYS A 183 -7.34 17.27 -6.80
N VAL A 184 -7.58 16.66 -7.97
CA VAL A 184 -8.17 17.37 -9.13
C VAL A 184 -9.64 17.72 -8.90
N ARG A 185 -10.37 16.92 -8.10
CA ARG A 185 -11.78 17.15 -7.82
C ARG A 185 -12.04 18.09 -6.64
N GLY A 186 -10.99 18.55 -5.94
CA GLY A 186 -11.12 19.41 -4.76
C GLY A 186 -11.61 18.68 -3.50
N ASP A 187 -11.64 17.35 -3.52
CA ASP A 187 -12.06 16.53 -2.38
C ASP A 187 -10.93 16.43 -1.32
N GLU A 188 -10.45 17.58 -0.85
CA GLU A 188 -9.39 17.64 0.19
C GLU A 188 -9.85 17.13 1.58
N GLN A 189 -11.13 16.84 1.78
CA GLN A 189 -11.66 16.51 3.12
C GLN A 189 -11.56 15.02 3.53
N ALA A 190 -11.05 14.13 2.73
CA ALA A 190 -11.01 12.70 3.05
C ALA A 190 -9.62 12.12 3.36
N ALA A 191 -8.62 12.96 3.61
CA ALA A 191 -7.39 12.51 4.26
C ALA A 191 -7.68 12.42 5.76
N ALA A 192 -8.36 11.34 6.16
CA ALA A 192 -8.60 11.03 7.58
C ALA A 192 -7.27 11.07 8.32
N SER A 193 -7.14 12.06 9.20
CA SER A 193 -6.08 12.13 10.20
C SER A 193 -6.01 10.79 10.95
N PRO A 194 -4.82 10.22 11.21
CA PRO A 194 -4.67 8.97 11.94
C PRO A 194 -5.24 9.00 13.37
N THR A 195 -5.71 10.14 13.82
CA THR A 195 -6.32 10.36 15.15
C THR A 195 -7.66 9.63 15.34
N SER A 196 -8.35 9.20 14.27
CA SER A 196 -9.63 8.48 14.37
C SER A 196 -9.50 7.01 14.78
N MET A 197 -8.32 6.46 14.94
CA MET A 197 -8.15 5.08 15.41
C MET A 197 -8.31 4.89 16.92
N ALA A 198 -8.53 5.95 17.69
CA ALA A 198 -8.80 5.84 19.13
C ALA A 198 -10.25 5.44 19.46
N ALA A 199 -11.15 5.36 18.48
CA ALA A 199 -12.60 5.22 18.69
C ALA A 199 -13.27 4.01 18.03
N ALA A 200 -12.54 2.99 17.62
CA ALA A 200 -13.15 1.75 17.13
C ALA A 200 -12.61 0.51 17.83
#